data_eba9571e499b4a074ec0d2ddff255000
#
_entry.id   eba9571e499b4a074ec0d2ddff255000
#
_cell.length_a   1.000
_cell.length_b   1.000
_cell.length_c   1.000
_cell.angle_alpha   90.00
_cell.angle_beta   90.00
_cell.angle_gamma   90.00
#
_symmetry.space_group_name_H-M   'P 1'
#
loop_
_entity.id
_entity.type
_entity.pdbx_description
1 polymer ?
#
loop_
_entity_poly.entity_id
_entity_poly.type
_entity_poly.pdbx_seq_one_letter_code
_entity_poly.pdbx_strand_id
1 'polypeptide(L)'
;MGIVKSDLLKQFRDNFPNFQKKDLNKIFEIFTNEIKNSLKKGESVEIRSFGRFSVKVYKEKLARNPKTGEKIRIPKKKIIRFKMAKEIFNKINDK
;
A
#
# COMPACT_ATOMS: atom_id res chain seq x y z
N MET A 1 15.75 -10.50 -0.90
CA MET A 1 15.65 -9.05 -1.08
C MET A 1 14.36 -8.69 -1.84
N GLY A 2 13.84 -7.53 -1.54
CA GLY A 2 12.62 -7.09 -2.20
C GLY A 2 12.87 -6.43 -3.55
N ILE A 3 11.81 -6.25 -4.30
CA ILE A 3 11.84 -5.53 -5.57
C ILE A 3 11.64 -4.05 -5.29
N VAL A 4 12.44 -3.20 -5.92
CA VAL A 4 12.27 -1.75 -5.79
C VAL A 4 11.68 -1.17 -7.07
N LYS A 5 11.30 0.11 -7.03
CA LYS A 5 10.64 0.79 -8.14
C LYS A 5 11.39 0.65 -9.46
N SER A 6 12.71 0.77 -9.43
CA SER A 6 13.52 0.69 -10.65
C SER A 6 13.42 -0.69 -11.31
N ASP A 7 13.30 -1.74 -10.51
CA ASP A 7 13.13 -3.10 -11.02
C ASP A 7 11.79 -3.26 -11.72
N LEU A 8 10.72 -2.70 -11.14
CA LEU A 8 9.41 -2.75 -11.76
C LEU A 8 9.37 -1.99 -13.07
N LEU A 9 10.00 -0.83 -13.11
CA LEU A 9 10.06 -0.02 -14.33
C LEU A 9 10.85 -0.72 -15.42
N LYS A 10 11.90 -1.44 -15.05
CA LYS A 10 12.67 -2.25 -16.00
C LYS A 10 11.80 -3.34 -16.62
N GLN A 11 10.98 -4.01 -15.79
CA GLN A 11 10.07 -5.03 -16.28
C GLN A 11 9.05 -4.45 -17.25
N PHE A 12 8.54 -3.25 -16.95
CA PHE A 12 7.61 -2.58 -17.86
C PHE A 12 8.28 -2.28 -19.20
N ARG A 13 9.51 -1.79 -19.18
CA ARG A 13 10.25 -1.49 -20.42
C ARG A 13 10.50 -2.73 -21.23
N ASP A 14 10.86 -3.83 -20.58
CA ASP A 14 11.13 -5.09 -21.25
C ASP A 14 9.88 -5.65 -21.94
N ASN A 15 8.73 -5.46 -21.31
CA ASN A 15 7.45 -5.94 -21.84
C ASN A 15 6.80 -4.98 -22.82
N PHE A 16 7.16 -3.70 -22.77
CA PHE A 16 6.60 -2.67 -23.64
C PHE A 16 7.72 -1.86 -24.29
N PRO A 17 8.52 -2.51 -25.14
CA PRO A 17 9.71 -1.85 -25.71
C PRO A 17 9.41 -0.67 -26.62
N ASN A 18 8.18 -0.57 -27.12
CA ASN A 18 7.78 0.54 -27.99
C ASN A 18 7.48 1.83 -27.22
N PHE A 19 7.37 1.75 -25.89
CA PHE A 19 7.13 2.92 -25.06
C PHE A 19 8.45 3.49 -24.55
N GLN A 20 8.53 4.81 -24.49
CA GLN A 20 9.72 5.46 -23.96
C GLN A 20 9.74 5.32 -22.43
N LYS A 21 10.95 5.26 -21.89
CA LYS A 21 11.16 5.19 -20.45
C LYS A 21 10.43 6.31 -19.71
N LYS A 22 10.47 7.51 -20.28
CA LYS A 22 9.82 8.70 -19.74
C LYS A 22 8.32 8.48 -19.58
N ASP A 23 7.67 7.88 -20.57
CA ASP A 23 6.24 7.65 -20.55
C ASP A 23 5.86 6.58 -19.53
N LEU A 24 6.66 5.53 -19.42
CA LEU A 24 6.40 4.47 -18.45
C LEU A 24 6.57 4.97 -17.02
N ASN A 25 7.56 5.81 -16.77
CA ASN A 25 7.75 6.45 -15.47
C ASN A 25 6.54 7.30 -15.10
N LYS A 26 6.03 8.06 -16.05
CA LYS A 26 4.88 8.94 -15.85
C LYS A 26 3.62 8.14 -15.52
N ILE A 27 3.39 7.06 -16.25
CA ILE A 27 2.25 6.18 -15.99
C ILE A 27 2.33 5.60 -14.59
N PHE A 28 3.49 5.13 -14.18
CA PHE A 28 3.71 4.58 -12.86
C PHE A 28 3.45 5.62 -11.76
N GLU A 29 3.91 6.84 -11.96
CA GLU A 29 3.69 7.92 -11.00
C GLU A 29 2.21 8.27 -10.87
N ILE A 30 1.50 8.34 -11.99
CA ILE A 30 0.06 8.60 -11.96
C ILE A 30 -0.66 7.50 -11.19
N PHE A 31 -0.31 6.25 -11.45
CA PHE A 31 -0.92 5.10 -10.79
C PHE A 31 -0.71 5.16 -9.26
N THR A 32 0.53 5.35 -8.83
CA THR A 32 0.83 5.38 -7.40
C THR A 32 0.23 6.60 -6.71
N ASN A 33 0.20 7.75 -7.38
CA ASN A 33 -0.39 8.96 -6.82
C ASN A 33 -1.90 8.84 -6.66
N GLU A 34 -2.58 8.18 -7.59
CA GLU A 34 -4.01 7.95 -7.48
C GLU A 34 -4.33 7.09 -6.25
N ILE A 35 -3.53 6.06 -6.00
CA ILE A 35 -3.69 5.22 -4.82
C ILE A 35 -3.49 6.06 -3.56
N LYS A 36 -2.42 6.85 -3.50
CA LYS A 36 -2.13 7.71 -2.35
C LYS A 36 -3.25 8.70 -2.09
N ASN A 37 -3.75 9.35 -3.14
CA ASN A 37 -4.79 10.36 -2.99
C ASN A 37 -6.09 9.76 -2.50
N SER A 38 -6.48 8.61 -3.00
CA SER A 38 -7.68 7.92 -2.55
C SER A 38 -7.59 7.54 -1.09
N LEU A 39 -6.45 6.98 -0.67
CA LEU A 39 -6.23 6.58 0.71
C LEU A 39 -6.19 7.80 1.64
N LYS A 40 -5.63 8.91 1.17
CA LYS A 40 -5.58 10.15 1.92
C LYS A 40 -6.99 10.68 2.21
N LYS A 41 -7.91 10.48 1.27
CA LYS A 41 -9.31 10.86 1.44
C LYS A 41 -10.11 9.87 2.31
N GLY A 42 -9.48 8.78 2.70
CA GLY A 42 -10.14 7.74 3.48
C GLY A 42 -10.88 6.70 2.65
N GLU A 43 -10.72 6.74 1.33
CA GLU A 43 -11.36 5.79 0.44
C GLU A 43 -10.51 4.53 0.33
N SER A 44 -11.17 3.39 0.16
CA SER A 44 -10.45 2.14 -0.08
C SER A 44 -10.12 2.03 -1.58
N VAL A 45 -9.03 1.32 -1.87
CA VAL A 45 -8.61 1.05 -3.25
C VAL A 45 -8.54 -0.45 -3.43
N GLU A 46 -9.34 -0.98 -4.32
CA GLU A 46 -9.34 -2.40 -4.63
C GLU A 46 -8.77 -2.62 -6.01
N ILE A 47 -7.75 -3.48 -6.09
CA ILE A 47 -7.20 -3.93 -7.35
C ILE A 47 -7.62 -5.38 -7.49
N ARG A 48 -8.54 -5.62 -8.41
CA ARG A 48 -9.12 -6.94 -8.61
C ARG A 48 -8.04 -7.99 -8.83
N SER A 49 -8.19 -9.13 -8.19
CA SER A 49 -7.25 -10.26 -8.24
C SER A 49 -5.92 -10.01 -7.55
N PHE A 50 -5.69 -8.81 -7.01
CA PHE A 50 -4.45 -8.48 -6.32
C PHE A 50 -4.69 -8.27 -4.83
N GLY A 51 -5.54 -7.31 -4.48
CA GLY A 51 -5.81 -7.02 -3.10
C GLY A 51 -6.53 -5.70 -2.92
N ARG A 52 -6.75 -5.37 -1.67
CA ARG A 52 -7.47 -4.17 -1.29
C ARG A 52 -6.70 -3.39 -0.24
N PHE A 53 -6.49 -2.12 -0.51
CA PHE A 53 -5.95 -1.17 0.46
C PHE A 53 -7.10 -0.46 1.14
N SER A 54 -7.06 -0.37 2.45
CA SER A 54 -8.07 0.35 3.21
C SER A 54 -7.40 1.18 4.30
N VAL A 55 -8.12 2.21 4.76
CA VAL A 55 -7.64 3.09 5.81
C VAL A 55 -8.38 2.76 7.09
N LYS A 56 -7.64 2.51 8.16
CA LYS A 56 -8.22 2.33 9.48
C LYS A 56 -7.82 3.52 10.35
N VAL A 57 -8.82 4.12 10.98
CA VAL A 57 -8.59 5.26 11.87
C VAL A 57 -8.63 4.76 13.30
N TYR A 58 -7.56 5.01 14.04
CA TYR A 58 -7.51 4.75 15.47
C TYR A 58 -7.78 6.07 16.20
N LYS A 59 -8.80 6.06 17.03
CA LYS A 59 -9.16 7.24 17.81
C LYS A 59 -8.11 7.48 18.89
N GLU A 60 -8.01 8.72 19.32
CA GLU A 60 -7.20 9.08 20.47
C GLU A 60 -7.68 8.30 21.69
N LYS A 61 -6.74 7.80 22.47
CA LYS A 61 -7.07 7.08 23.69
C LYS A 61 -6.00 7.30 24.75
N LEU A 62 -6.39 7.05 26.00
CA LEU A 62 -5.47 7.04 27.11
C LEU A 62 -5.07 5.59 27.39
N ALA A 63 -3.79 5.36 27.47
CA ALA A 63 -3.24 4.06 27.81
C ALA A 63 -2.37 4.22 29.05
N ARG A 64 -2.10 3.13 29.72
CA ARG A 64 -1.25 3.14 30.92
C ARG A 64 0.08 2.47 30.59
N ASN A 65 1.17 3.13 30.92
CA ASN A 65 2.50 2.56 30.77
C ASN A 65 2.64 1.39 31.74
N PRO A 66 2.88 0.17 31.26
CA PRO A 66 2.97 -0.99 32.15
C PRO A 66 4.16 -0.95 33.11
N LYS A 67 5.20 -0.16 32.80
CA LYS A 67 6.38 -0.04 33.66
C LYS A 67 6.23 0.97 34.77
N THR A 68 5.63 2.13 34.46
CA THR A 68 5.53 3.25 35.40
C THR A 68 4.14 3.47 35.94
N GLY A 69 3.13 2.93 35.29
CA GLY A 69 1.75 3.14 35.64
C GLY A 69 1.21 4.50 35.21
N GLU A 70 2.03 5.32 34.58
CA GLU A 70 1.61 6.63 34.09
C GLU A 70 0.66 6.53 32.93
N LYS A 71 -0.29 7.47 32.87
CA LYS A 71 -1.21 7.56 31.75
C LYS A 71 -0.50 8.19 30.55
N ILE A 72 -0.58 7.50 29.42
CA ILE A 72 0.00 7.98 28.18
C ILE A 72 -1.14 8.30 27.22
N ARG A 73 -1.07 9.45 26.57
CA ARG A 73 -2.02 9.84 25.57
C ARG A 73 -1.55 9.34 24.22
N ILE A 74 -2.33 8.44 23.61
CA ILE A 74 -2.06 7.94 22.26
C ILE A 74 -2.88 8.79 21.29
N PRO A 75 -2.23 9.55 20.40
CA PRO A 75 -2.96 10.44 19.51
C PRO A 75 -3.72 9.66 18.44
N LYS A 76 -4.72 10.31 17.85
CA LYS A 76 -5.44 9.78 16.71
C LYS A 76 -4.46 9.52 15.56
N LYS A 77 -4.58 8.38 14.91
CA LYS A 77 -3.75 8.08 13.76
C LYS A 77 -4.50 7.26 12.71
N LYS A 78 -4.05 7.37 11.49
CA LYS A 78 -4.57 6.59 10.38
C LYS A 78 -3.49 5.60 9.95
N ILE A 79 -3.89 4.37 9.71
CA ILE A 79 -2.99 3.36 9.17
C ILE A 79 -3.61 2.75 7.92
N ILE A 80 -2.75 2.25 7.05
CA ILE A 80 -3.19 1.60 5.83
C ILE A 80 -3.09 0.11 6.05
N ARG A 81 -4.17 -0.61 5.72
CA ARG A 81 -4.20 -2.06 5.78
C ARG A 81 -4.31 -2.59 4.37
N PHE A 82 -3.58 -3.65 4.11
CA PHE A 82 -3.66 -4.35 2.84
C PHE A 82 -4.20 -5.75 3.08
N LYS A 83 -5.26 -6.10 2.35
CA LYS A 83 -5.80 -7.45 2.36
C LYS A 83 -5.54 -8.07 1.00
N MET A 84 -4.79 -9.15 0.99
CA MET A 84 -4.45 -9.87 -0.22
C MET A 84 -5.68 -10.55 -0.82
N ALA A 85 -5.80 -10.51 -2.14
CA ALA A 85 -6.86 -11.24 -2.83
C ALA A 85 -6.62 -12.75 -2.67
N LYS A 86 -7.71 -13.49 -2.62
CA LYS A 86 -7.65 -14.94 -2.43
C LYS A 86 -6.82 -15.62 -3.51
N GLU A 87 -6.90 -15.13 -4.73
CA GLU A 87 -6.13 -15.67 -5.84
C GLU A 87 -4.63 -15.59 -5.60
N ILE A 88 -4.16 -14.43 -5.10
CA ILE A 88 -2.74 -14.23 -4.79
C ILE A 88 -2.33 -15.10 -3.61
N PHE A 89 -3.16 -15.13 -2.57
CA PHE A 89 -2.88 -15.96 -1.40
C PHE A 89 -2.71 -17.42 -1.79
N ASN A 90 -3.64 -17.95 -2.59
CA ASN A 90 -3.57 -19.33 -3.04
C ASN A 90 -2.34 -19.59 -3.90
N LYS A 91 -2.00 -18.64 -4.77
CA LYS A 91 -0.85 -18.77 -5.66
C LYS A 91 0.47 -18.82 -4.90
N ILE A 92 0.59 -18.00 -3.86
CA ILE A 92 1.80 -17.95 -3.03
C ILE A 92 1.93 -19.22 -2.19
N ASN A 93 0.81 -19.74 -1.71
CA ASN A 93 0.79 -20.90 -0.84
C ASN A 93 0.52 -22.21 -1.57
N ASP A 94 0.52 -22.17 -2.88
CA ASP A 94 0.37 -23.36 -3.72
C ASP A 94 1.64 -24.21 -3.59
N LYS A 95 1.43 -25.50 -3.39
CA LYS A 95 2.52 -26.45 -3.17
C LYS A 95 2.73 -27.34 -4.38
#